data_888b84f660c2dac94440d8d255cfd782
#
_entry.id   888b84f660c2dac94440d8d255cfd782
#
_cell.length_a   1.000
_cell.length_b   1.000
_cell.length_c   1.000
_cell.angle_alpha   90.00
_cell.angle_beta   90.00
_cell.angle_gamma   90.00
#
_symmetry.space_group_name_H-M   'P 1'
#
loop_
_entity.id
_entity.type
_entity.pdbx_description
1 polymer ?
#
loop_
_entity_poly.entity_id
_entity_poly.type
_entity_poly.pdbx_seq_one_letter_code
_entity_poly.pdbx_strand_id
1 'polypeptide(L)'
;MYSVLHVGMQSLISLQVFVAIHIAAITATSWTLMLNGAVGYQLLDDGTAVSIGLLLISSLVIFIGTGYIALDTGLNWTGYWEDTRFVPNQAYALYTLYQLVPLVFIVIFFCLEAFLVLRILGERKPMRKELSNLVYSSY
;
A
#
# COMPACT_ATOMS: atom_id res chain seq x y z
N MET A 1 3.33 35.14 26.88
CA MET A 1 4.46 34.52 26.17
C MET A 1 4.44 32.97 26.29
N TYR A 2 4.34 32.42 27.48
CA TYR A 2 4.26 30.96 27.67
C TYR A 2 3.02 30.31 27.02
N SER A 3 1.87 30.95 27.05
CA SER A 3 0.64 30.43 26.45
C SER A 3 0.72 30.33 24.92
N VAL A 4 1.35 31.28 24.27
CA VAL A 4 1.53 31.29 22.80
C VAL A 4 2.51 30.21 22.36
N LEU A 5 3.60 29.99 23.12
CA LEU A 5 4.56 28.92 22.88
C LEU A 5 3.92 27.53 23.06
N HIS A 6 3.08 27.39 24.09
CA HIS A 6 2.40 26.13 24.38
C HIS A 6 1.39 25.76 23.28
N VAL A 7 0.60 26.74 22.83
CA VAL A 7 -0.34 26.55 21.70
C VAL A 7 0.41 26.25 20.39
N GLY A 8 1.53 26.93 20.15
CA GLY A 8 2.38 26.65 18.99
C GLY A 8 2.96 25.24 19.00
N MET A 9 3.45 24.76 20.14
CA MET A 9 3.97 23.39 20.28
C MET A 9 2.87 22.34 20.10
N GLN A 10 1.69 22.56 20.69
CA GLN A 10 0.56 21.63 20.53
C GLN A 10 0.09 21.53 19.06
N SER A 11 0.06 22.66 18.35
CA SER A 11 -0.31 22.65 16.94
C SER A 11 0.71 21.93 16.06
N LEU A 12 2.01 22.05 16.36
CA LEU A 12 3.06 21.32 15.66
C LEU A 12 2.99 19.80 15.91
N ILE A 13 2.76 19.39 17.15
CA ILE A 13 2.60 17.98 17.52
C ILE A 13 1.37 17.38 16.81
N SER A 14 0.25 18.08 16.82
CA SER A 14 -0.96 17.61 16.13
C SER A 14 -0.74 17.48 14.63
N LEU A 15 -0.05 18.43 14.01
CA LEU A 15 0.30 18.37 12.59
C LEU A 15 1.16 17.14 12.27
N GLN A 16 2.18 16.87 13.08
CA GLN A 16 3.04 15.70 12.90
C GLN A 16 2.29 14.38 13.06
N VAL A 17 1.37 14.29 14.01
CA VAL A 17 0.50 13.12 14.18
C VAL A 17 -0.40 12.92 12.96
N PHE A 18 -1.00 13.97 12.43
CA PHE A 18 -1.81 13.88 11.22
C PHE A 18 -1.01 13.44 10.00
N VAL A 19 0.19 13.95 9.84
CA VAL A 19 1.10 13.53 8.76
C VAL A 19 1.47 12.06 8.91
N ALA A 20 1.79 11.61 10.11
CA ALA A 20 2.11 10.21 10.38
C ALA A 20 0.94 9.26 10.07
N ILE A 21 -0.27 9.63 10.46
CA ILE A 21 -1.49 8.88 10.15
C ILE A 21 -1.72 8.84 8.62
N HIS A 22 -1.51 9.95 7.95
CA HIS A 22 -1.67 10.05 6.49
C HIS A 22 -0.69 9.12 5.75
N ILE A 23 0.58 9.14 6.12
CA ILE A 23 1.61 8.26 5.56
C ILE A 23 1.27 6.78 5.83
N ALA A 24 0.89 6.45 7.04
CA ALA A 24 0.48 5.09 7.41
C ALA A 24 -0.74 4.62 6.61
N ALA A 25 -1.73 5.50 6.41
CA ALA A 25 -2.92 5.20 5.62
C ALA A 25 -2.60 4.96 4.14
N ILE A 26 -1.74 5.78 3.54
CA ILE A 26 -1.30 5.60 2.14
C ILE A 26 -0.59 4.25 1.97
N THR A 27 0.33 3.91 2.86
CA THR A 27 1.09 2.66 2.80
C THR A 27 0.17 1.45 2.99
N ALA A 28 -0.73 1.49 3.96
CA ALA A 28 -1.70 0.42 4.20
C ALA A 28 -2.68 0.25 3.03
N THR A 29 -3.14 1.34 2.43
CA THR A 29 -4.03 1.32 1.26
C THR A 29 -3.32 0.71 0.05
N SER A 30 -2.08 1.09 -0.20
CA SER A 30 -1.26 0.54 -1.30
C SER A 30 -1.00 -0.95 -1.11
N TRP A 31 -0.76 -1.39 0.13
CA TRP A 31 -0.63 -2.80 0.48
C TRP A 31 -1.91 -3.58 0.23
N THR A 32 -3.04 -3.06 0.68
CA THR A 32 -4.36 -3.67 0.46
C THR A 32 -4.67 -3.79 -1.03
N LEU A 33 -4.33 -2.77 -1.81
CA LEU A 33 -4.50 -2.77 -3.25
C LEU A 33 -3.66 -3.88 -3.92
N MET A 34 -2.40 -4.02 -3.51
CA MET A 34 -1.52 -5.09 -3.99
C MET A 34 -2.06 -6.47 -3.64
N LEU A 35 -2.57 -6.67 -2.42
CA LEU A 35 -3.18 -7.93 -2.02
C LEU A 35 -4.47 -8.25 -2.79
N ASN A 36 -5.27 -7.25 -3.11
CA ASN A 36 -6.45 -7.44 -3.96
C ASN A 36 -6.07 -7.94 -5.37
N GLY A 37 -4.99 -7.41 -5.93
CA GLY A 37 -4.41 -7.94 -7.17
C GLY A 37 -3.99 -9.41 -7.03
N ALA A 38 -3.36 -9.78 -5.91
CA ALA A 38 -2.97 -11.16 -5.63
C ALA A 38 -4.17 -12.11 -5.46
N VAL A 39 -5.25 -11.64 -4.84
CA VAL A 39 -6.52 -12.41 -4.73
C VAL A 39 -7.14 -12.64 -6.11
N GLY A 40 -7.06 -11.66 -7.02
CA GLY A 40 -7.52 -11.80 -8.40
C GLY A 40 -6.84 -12.92 -9.18
N TYR A 41 -5.63 -13.33 -8.78
CA TYR A 41 -4.93 -14.51 -9.31
C TYR A 41 -5.40 -15.85 -8.76
N GLN A 42 -6.40 -15.86 -7.88
CA GLN A 42 -6.84 -17.07 -7.17
C GLN A 42 -5.73 -17.75 -6.33
N LEU A 43 -4.73 -16.97 -5.92
CA LEU A 43 -3.72 -17.41 -4.96
C LEU A 43 -4.34 -17.65 -3.57
N LEU A 44 -5.40 -16.94 -3.28
CA LEU A 44 -6.23 -17.06 -2.08
C LEU A 44 -7.69 -17.13 -2.52
N ASP A 45 -8.46 -18.03 -1.94
CA ASP A 45 -9.90 -18.10 -2.20
C ASP A 45 -10.60 -16.79 -1.80
N ASP A 46 -11.22 -16.13 -2.75
CA ASP A 46 -11.92 -14.88 -2.53
C ASP A 46 -13.13 -15.07 -1.61
N GLY A 47 -13.31 -14.13 -0.68
CA GLY A 47 -14.47 -14.12 0.23
C GLY A 47 -14.40 -15.10 1.40
N THR A 48 -13.32 -15.86 1.57
CA THR A 48 -13.15 -16.70 2.76
C THR A 48 -12.79 -15.87 3.99
N ALA A 49 -13.22 -16.31 5.17
CA ALA A 49 -12.87 -15.65 6.43
C ALA A 49 -11.36 -15.56 6.65
N VAL A 50 -10.62 -16.55 6.17
CA VAL A 50 -9.15 -16.57 6.23
C VAL A 50 -8.52 -15.49 5.35
N SER A 51 -9.01 -15.33 4.12
CA SER A 51 -8.54 -14.31 3.18
C SER A 51 -8.79 -12.90 3.71
N ILE A 52 -9.99 -12.62 4.18
CA ILE A 52 -10.37 -11.33 4.76
C ILE A 52 -9.57 -11.06 6.04
N GLY A 53 -9.43 -12.06 6.90
CA GLY A 53 -8.65 -11.96 8.13
C GLY A 53 -7.18 -11.65 7.86
N LEU A 54 -6.56 -12.35 6.90
CA LEU A 54 -5.18 -12.10 6.50
C LEU A 54 -4.97 -10.68 5.97
N LEU A 55 -5.89 -10.22 5.12
CA LEU A 55 -5.86 -8.88 4.54
C LEU A 55 -5.97 -7.80 5.63
N LEU A 56 -6.91 -7.94 6.55
CA LEU A 56 -7.11 -7.00 7.66
C LEU A 56 -5.92 -6.98 8.62
N ILE A 57 -5.43 -8.15 9.04
CA ILE A 57 -4.32 -8.25 9.99
C ILE A 57 -3.04 -7.70 9.37
N SER A 58 -2.72 -8.08 8.13
CA SER A 58 -1.52 -7.58 7.45
C SER A 58 -1.56 -6.07 7.20
N SER A 59 -2.71 -5.53 6.80
CA SER A 59 -2.89 -4.08 6.64
C SER A 59 -2.73 -3.34 7.96
N LEU A 60 -3.27 -3.89 9.05
CA LEU A 60 -3.16 -3.30 10.37
C LEU A 60 -1.71 -3.29 10.85
N VAL A 61 -0.96 -4.39 10.65
CA VAL A 61 0.46 -4.47 11.02
C VAL A 61 1.27 -3.43 10.25
N ILE A 62 1.03 -3.28 8.94
CA ILE A 62 1.72 -2.27 8.14
C ILE A 62 1.34 -0.85 8.56
N PHE A 63 0.07 -0.60 8.83
CA PHE A 63 -0.41 0.69 9.32
C PHE A 63 0.27 1.08 10.63
N ILE A 64 0.29 0.19 11.61
CA ILE A 64 0.91 0.43 12.92
C ILE A 64 2.43 0.61 12.77
N GLY A 65 3.11 -0.27 12.03
CA GLY A 65 4.54 -0.19 11.81
C GLY A 65 4.97 1.09 11.11
N THR A 66 4.29 1.48 10.04
CA THR A 66 4.57 2.72 9.31
C THR A 66 4.25 3.94 10.15
N GLY A 67 3.13 3.93 10.87
CA GLY A 67 2.74 5.00 11.78
C GLY A 67 3.75 5.20 12.91
N TYR A 68 4.25 4.10 13.49
CA TYR A 68 5.30 4.15 14.51
C TYR A 68 6.59 4.81 13.99
N ILE A 69 7.08 4.39 12.83
CA ILE A 69 8.30 4.96 12.23
C ILE A 69 8.10 6.45 11.91
N ALA A 70 6.95 6.83 11.37
CA ALA A 70 6.64 8.21 11.05
C ALA A 70 6.52 9.09 12.30
N LEU A 71 5.90 8.59 13.37
CA LEU A 71 5.80 9.29 14.66
C LEU A 71 7.16 9.41 15.33
N ASP A 72 7.97 8.38 15.31
CA ASP A 72 9.31 8.42 15.89
C ASP A 72 10.22 9.41 15.17
N THR A 73 10.15 9.47 13.85
CA THR A 73 10.87 10.49 13.06
C THR A 73 10.41 11.91 13.39
N GLY A 74 9.10 12.13 13.58
CA GLY A 74 8.55 13.44 13.87
C GLY A 74 8.68 13.87 15.33
N LEU A 75 8.43 12.98 16.28
CA LEU A 75 8.32 13.28 17.71
C LEU A 75 9.56 12.86 18.53
N ASN A 76 10.48 12.12 17.94
CA ASN A 76 11.71 11.70 18.61
C ASN A 76 11.49 10.83 19.86
N TRP A 77 10.55 9.89 19.82
CA TRP A 77 10.22 9.06 20.98
C TRP A 77 11.34 8.13 21.41
N THR A 78 11.89 7.37 20.44
CA THR A 78 12.98 6.42 20.70
C THR A 78 14.34 6.94 20.25
N GLY A 79 14.37 8.00 19.43
CA GLY A 79 15.58 8.58 18.87
C GLY A 79 16.27 7.74 17.80
N TYR A 80 15.70 6.58 17.45
CA TYR A 80 16.28 5.68 16.45
C TYR A 80 16.12 6.21 15.01
N TRP A 81 14.98 6.83 14.72
CA TRP A 81 14.66 7.40 13.41
C TRP A 81 14.77 8.93 13.39
N GLU A 82 15.55 9.48 14.31
CA GLU A 82 15.72 10.91 14.47
C GLU A 82 16.30 11.57 13.20
N ASP A 83 15.62 12.61 12.74
CA ASP A 83 16.11 13.47 11.66
C ASP A 83 16.88 14.64 12.27
N THR A 84 18.17 14.49 12.47
CA THR A 84 19.06 15.56 12.90
C THR A 84 19.87 16.10 11.72
N ARG A 85 20.13 17.40 11.74
CA ARG A 85 20.98 18.05 10.73
C ARG A 85 22.38 17.44 10.61
N PHE A 86 22.81 16.69 11.61
CA PHE A 86 24.13 16.10 11.69
C PHE A 86 24.22 14.66 11.19
N VAL A 87 23.06 13.98 11.05
CA VAL A 87 23.01 12.59 10.57
C VAL A 87 21.92 12.48 9.49
N PRO A 88 22.23 12.88 8.23
CA PRO A 88 21.23 12.94 7.16
C PRO A 88 20.70 11.58 6.70
N ASN A 89 21.31 10.47 7.13
CA ASN A 89 20.96 9.13 6.66
C ASN A 89 19.61 8.62 7.18
N GLN A 90 19.07 9.22 8.22
CA GLN A 90 17.78 8.79 8.82
C GLN A 90 16.56 9.43 8.15
N ALA A 91 16.72 10.60 7.53
CA ALA A 91 15.66 11.23 6.73
C ALA A 91 15.25 10.39 5.50
N TYR A 92 16.14 9.57 4.98
CA TYR A 92 15.87 8.68 3.85
C TYR A 92 14.84 7.60 4.18
N ALA A 93 14.77 7.11 5.42
CA ALA A 93 13.79 6.11 5.83
C ALA A 93 12.36 6.63 5.68
N LEU A 94 12.08 7.87 6.07
CA LEU A 94 10.78 8.49 5.93
C LEU A 94 10.40 8.69 4.46
N TYR A 95 11.33 9.17 3.63
CA TYR A 95 11.13 9.30 2.18
C TYR A 95 10.88 7.96 1.51
N THR A 96 11.62 6.93 1.89
CA THR A 96 11.43 5.57 1.39
C THR A 96 10.04 5.05 1.73
N LEU A 97 9.60 5.20 2.97
CA LEU A 97 8.27 4.78 3.41
C LEU A 97 7.15 5.60 2.75
N TYR A 98 7.37 6.89 2.54
CA TYR A 98 6.36 7.78 2.00
C TYR A 98 6.16 7.65 0.48
N GLN A 99 7.25 7.49 -0.28
CA GLN A 99 7.22 7.49 -1.73
C GLN A 99 7.55 6.16 -2.37
N LEU A 100 8.62 5.50 -1.94
CA LEU A 100 9.10 4.27 -2.58
C LEU A 100 8.22 3.07 -2.31
N VAL A 101 7.85 2.82 -1.06
CA VAL A 101 7.07 1.64 -0.69
C VAL A 101 5.66 1.67 -1.30
N PRO A 102 4.88 2.76 -1.21
CA PRO A 102 3.60 2.86 -1.88
C PRO A 102 3.71 2.76 -3.41
N LEU A 103 4.73 3.38 -4.00
CA LEU A 103 4.96 3.32 -5.44
C LEU A 103 5.25 1.90 -5.91
N VAL A 104 6.11 1.17 -5.22
CA VAL A 104 6.42 -0.25 -5.52
C VAL A 104 5.16 -1.11 -5.43
N PHE A 105 4.34 -0.93 -4.41
CA PHE A 105 3.09 -1.68 -4.26
C PHE A 105 2.10 -1.38 -5.39
N ILE A 106 1.97 -0.14 -5.81
CA ILE A 106 1.11 0.25 -6.92
C ILE A 106 1.64 -0.32 -8.25
N VAL A 107 2.94 -0.30 -8.47
CA VAL A 107 3.55 -0.89 -9.67
C VAL A 107 3.34 -2.40 -9.72
N ILE A 108 3.53 -3.10 -8.60
CA ILE A 108 3.25 -4.53 -8.49
C ILE A 108 1.77 -4.82 -8.79
N PHE A 109 0.85 -4.06 -8.19
CA PHE A 109 -0.58 -4.18 -8.47
C PHE A 109 -0.88 -4.00 -9.96
N PHE A 110 -0.36 -2.96 -10.57
CA PHE A 110 -0.56 -2.69 -12.00
C PHE A 110 -0.03 -3.82 -12.88
N CYS A 111 1.16 -4.35 -12.57
CA CYS A 111 1.73 -5.49 -13.30
C CYS A 111 0.87 -6.75 -13.15
N LEU A 112 0.37 -7.02 -11.95
CA LEU A 112 -0.52 -8.15 -11.69
C LEU A 112 -1.83 -8.02 -12.48
N GLU A 113 -2.47 -6.86 -12.45
CA GLU A 113 -3.71 -6.61 -13.20
C GLU A 113 -3.50 -6.70 -14.71
N ALA A 114 -2.43 -6.10 -15.24
CA ALA A 114 -2.11 -6.17 -16.66
C ALA A 114 -1.88 -7.61 -17.11
N PHE A 115 -1.14 -8.40 -16.33
CA PHE A 115 -0.91 -9.81 -16.62
C PHE A 115 -2.21 -10.63 -16.57
N LEU A 116 -3.06 -10.39 -15.59
CA LEU A 116 -4.37 -11.05 -15.46
C LEU A 116 -5.25 -10.78 -16.68
N VAL A 117 -5.32 -9.51 -17.11
CA VAL A 117 -6.07 -9.11 -18.31
C VAL A 117 -5.54 -9.79 -19.56
N LEU A 118 -4.21 -9.84 -19.73
CA LEU A 118 -3.58 -10.52 -20.88
C LEU A 118 -3.85 -12.02 -20.85
N ARG A 119 -3.86 -12.65 -19.69
CA ARG A 119 -4.19 -14.07 -19.53
C ARG A 119 -5.64 -14.36 -19.93
N ILE A 120 -6.58 -13.57 -19.44
CA ILE A 120 -8.02 -13.71 -19.78
C ILE A 120 -8.24 -13.50 -21.29
N LEU A 121 -7.61 -12.50 -21.90
CA LEU A 121 -7.66 -12.26 -23.34
C LEU A 121 -7.04 -13.42 -24.15
N GLY A 122 -5.97 -14.01 -23.64
CA GLY A 122 -5.34 -15.20 -24.24
C GLY A 122 -6.25 -16.41 -24.23
N GLU A 123 -7.00 -16.64 -23.17
CA GLU A 123 -7.96 -17.75 -23.05
C GLU A 123 -9.21 -17.58 -23.91
N ARG A 124 -9.62 -16.34 -24.23
CA ARG A 124 -10.76 -16.07 -25.10
C ARG A 124 -10.49 -16.30 -26.58
N LYS A 125 -9.25 -16.27 -27.01
CA LYS A 125 -8.88 -16.48 -28.42
C LYS A 125 -9.23 -17.87 -28.96
N PRO A 126 -8.98 -19.00 -28.26
CA PRO A 126 -9.36 -20.33 -28.76
C PRO A 126 -10.88 -20.50 -28.84
N MET A 127 -11.64 -19.98 -27.86
CA MET A 127 -13.11 -20.05 -27.86
C MET A 127 -13.73 -19.32 -29.03
N ARG A 128 -13.15 -18.21 -29.45
CA ARG A 128 -13.61 -17.45 -30.63
C ARG A 128 -13.37 -18.22 -31.94
N LYS A 129 -12.27 -18.96 -32.03
CA LYS A 129 -11.97 -19.83 -33.17
C LYS A 129 -12.94 -21.00 -33.27
N GLU A 130 -13.27 -21.64 -32.17
CA GLU A 130 -14.26 -22.71 -32.11
C GLU A 130 -15.65 -22.24 -32.52
N LEU A 131 -16.11 -21.12 -32.01
CA LEU A 131 -17.38 -20.50 -32.41
C LEU A 131 -17.40 -20.17 -33.90
N SER A 132 -16.34 -19.62 -34.43
CA SER A 132 -16.19 -19.33 -35.86
C SER A 132 -16.26 -20.59 -36.70
N ASN A 133 -15.60 -21.67 -36.27
CA ASN A 133 -15.62 -22.96 -36.96
C ASN A 133 -16.99 -23.63 -36.91
N LEU A 134 -17.72 -23.53 -35.79
CA LEU A 134 -19.07 -24.05 -35.66
C LEU A 134 -20.08 -23.30 -36.57
N VAL A 135 -19.97 -21.99 -36.65
CA VAL A 135 -20.77 -21.16 -37.56
C VAL A 135 -20.50 -21.52 -39.00
N TYR A 136 -19.21 -21.73 -39.38
CA TYR A 136 -18.86 -22.09 -40.74
C TYR A 136 -19.28 -23.50 -41.14
N SER A 137 -19.36 -24.43 -40.18
CA SER A 137 -19.81 -25.81 -40.39
C SER A 137 -21.35 -25.95 -40.48
N SER A 138 -22.08 -24.92 -40.08
CA SER A 138 -23.53 -24.91 -40.11
C SER A 138 -24.15 -24.33 -41.38
N TYR A 139 -23.33 -23.86 -42.29
CA TYR A 139 -23.67 -23.44 -43.67
C TYR A 139 -23.22 -24.48 -44.66
#